data_8cb054a501db90492fc1fa1a958458d1
#
_entry.id   8cb054a501db90492fc1fa1a958458d1
#
_cell.length_a   1.000
_cell.length_b   1.000
_cell.length_c   1.000
_cell.angle_alpha   90.00
_cell.angle_beta   90.00
_cell.angle_gamma   90.00
#
_symmetry.space_group_name_H-M   'P 1'
#
loop_
_entity.id
_entity.type
_entity.pdbx_description
1 polymer ?
#
loop_
_entity_poly.entity_id
_entity_poly.type
_entity_poly.pdbx_seq_one_letter_code
_entity_poly.pdbx_strand_id
1 'polypeptide(L)'
;MKRRDFIRVSSAAGVAGLVGRGFESFSAPFEADGGFDLHPFIKTHPEAVFINLTSVKEKTDSKAKYDAAFKLASEMFVKTKKGKGYPLSTKITCKPNWTASRIDKKDPTANMGITTDIDFIEGYLNGVKAKGLREFYLRECAAPSSWVVNGYTPMAERNNFDLKNLSTKDFWELGDEIIFKKIDGVVFKQAGYMAPMNAPDTFLINIAKFKTHQMGITGTIKNLQGITGKKFHQFCGGHY
;
A
#
# COMPACT_ATOMS: atom_id res chain seq x y z
N MET A 1 -28.04 8.46 7.00
CA MET A 1 -27.31 9.27 6.01
C MET A 1 -27.18 8.45 4.73
N LYS A 2 -27.62 8.96 3.58
CA LYS A 2 -27.56 8.20 2.31
C LYS A 2 -26.12 8.16 1.81
N ARG A 3 -25.70 7.06 1.14
CA ARG A 3 -24.34 6.89 0.57
C ARG A 3 -23.82 8.12 -0.21
N ARG A 4 -24.73 8.78 -0.95
CA ARG A 4 -24.40 10.01 -1.70
C ARG A 4 -24.05 11.21 -0.82
N ASP A 5 -24.57 11.25 0.40
CA ASP A 5 -24.38 12.38 1.30
C ASP A 5 -23.02 12.32 2.00
N PHE A 6 -22.49 11.11 2.26
CA PHE A 6 -21.13 10.93 2.79
C PHE A 6 -20.06 11.44 1.80
N ILE A 7 -20.19 11.07 0.53
CA ILE A 7 -19.25 11.51 -0.52
C ILE A 7 -19.31 13.05 -0.69
N ARG A 8 -20.49 13.66 -0.57
CA ARG A 8 -20.65 15.12 -0.67
C ARG A 8 -20.14 15.85 0.56
N VAL A 9 -20.31 15.30 1.75
CA VAL A 9 -19.83 15.92 3.01
C VAL A 9 -18.31 15.84 3.09
N SER A 10 -17.70 14.74 2.67
CA SER A 10 -16.23 14.62 2.63
C SER A 10 -15.58 15.57 1.63
N SER A 11 -16.25 15.84 0.49
CA SER A 11 -15.76 16.79 -0.51
C SER A 11 -16.04 18.25 -0.13
N ALA A 12 -17.10 18.55 0.61
CA ALA A 12 -17.44 19.92 1.01
C ALA A 12 -16.63 20.42 2.24
N ALA A 13 -16.34 19.53 3.19
CA ALA A 13 -15.53 19.87 4.35
C ALA A 13 -14.05 20.14 4.02
N GLY A 14 -13.55 19.61 2.90
CA GLY A 14 -12.16 19.78 2.46
C GLY A 14 -11.87 21.10 1.75
N VAL A 15 -12.87 21.84 1.28
CA VAL A 15 -12.66 23.03 0.44
C VAL A 15 -12.73 24.35 1.25
N ALA A 16 -13.40 24.38 2.40
CA ALA A 16 -13.59 25.60 3.17
C ALA A 16 -12.42 25.99 4.09
N GLY A 17 -11.43 25.11 4.29
CA GLY A 17 -10.36 25.30 5.28
C GLY A 17 -8.97 25.62 4.74
N LEU A 18 -8.75 25.68 3.43
CA LEU A 18 -7.39 25.71 2.84
C LEU A 18 -7.06 26.94 1.98
N VAL A 19 -7.85 27.99 2.02
CA VAL A 19 -7.49 29.27 1.38
C VAL A 19 -7.04 30.25 2.46
N GLY A 20 -5.74 30.28 2.71
CA GLY A 20 -5.11 31.39 3.42
C GLY A 20 -4.51 31.12 4.79
N ARG A 21 -3.57 30.16 4.91
CA ARG A 21 -2.49 30.23 5.91
C ARG A 21 -1.29 29.47 5.39
N GLY A 22 -0.11 30.10 5.46
CA GLY A 22 1.16 29.51 5.10
C GLY A 22 1.40 28.20 5.85
N PHE A 23 2.21 27.34 5.24
CA PHE A 23 2.71 26.11 5.86
C PHE A 23 3.55 26.49 7.09
N GLU A 24 2.90 26.73 8.21
CA GLU A 24 3.58 26.61 9.49
C GLU A 24 3.75 25.12 9.74
N SER A 25 5.00 24.73 9.90
CA SER A 25 5.38 23.39 10.32
C SER A 25 4.74 23.12 11.68
N PHE A 26 3.61 22.44 11.69
CA PHE A 26 3.02 21.92 12.92
C PHE A 26 3.92 20.79 13.46
N SER A 27 5.01 21.17 14.11
CA SER A 27 5.64 20.33 15.11
C SER A 27 4.84 20.47 16.42
N ALA A 28 3.61 19.98 16.44
CA ALA A 28 2.95 19.71 17.70
C ALA A 28 3.79 18.68 18.47
N PRO A 29 4.02 18.84 19.78
CA PRO A 29 4.75 17.87 20.58
C PRO A 29 4.06 16.51 20.39
N PHE A 30 4.84 15.52 19.99
CA PHE A 30 4.39 14.19 19.68
C PHE A 30 3.98 13.55 21.00
N GLU A 31 2.69 13.41 21.25
CA GLU A 31 2.20 12.57 22.35
C GLU A 31 2.58 11.11 22.00
N ALA A 32 3.62 10.61 22.67
CA ALA A 32 4.19 9.28 22.46
C ALA A 32 3.19 8.14 22.73
N ASP A 33 2.00 8.47 23.16
CA ASP A 33 1.00 7.58 23.77
C ASP A 33 -0.30 7.40 22.95
N GLY A 34 -0.33 7.88 21.71
CA GLY A 34 -1.50 7.75 20.84
C GLY A 34 -1.56 6.41 20.09
N GLY A 35 -2.59 6.27 19.28
CA GLY A 35 -2.78 5.17 18.34
C GLY A 35 -3.36 5.65 17.01
N PHE A 36 -3.64 4.70 16.11
CA PHE A 36 -4.38 4.95 14.89
C PHE A 36 -5.41 3.85 14.66
N ASP A 37 -6.38 4.13 13.82
CA ASP A 37 -7.39 3.13 13.43
C ASP A 37 -8.00 3.52 12.08
N LEU A 38 -8.75 2.60 11.50
CA LEU A 38 -9.64 2.93 10.38
C LEU A 38 -10.72 3.90 10.85
N HIS A 39 -11.15 4.78 9.95
CA HIS A 39 -12.26 5.67 10.22
C HIS A 39 -13.49 4.87 10.73
N PRO A 40 -14.21 5.31 11.77
CA PRO A 40 -15.31 4.56 12.36
C PRO A 40 -16.36 4.10 11.35
N PHE A 41 -16.66 4.92 10.34
CA PHE A 41 -17.60 4.58 9.28
C PHE A 41 -17.14 3.36 8.47
N ILE A 42 -15.84 3.23 8.19
CA ILE A 42 -15.28 2.06 7.49
C ILE A 42 -15.40 0.81 8.35
N LYS A 43 -15.09 0.92 9.65
CA LYS A 43 -15.17 -0.20 10.60
C LYS A 43 -16.59 -0.72 10.79
N THR A 44 -17.58 0.15 10.75
CA THR A 44 -19.00 -0.24 10.91
C THR A 44 -19.63 -0.76 9.62
N HIS A 45 -18.93 -0.68 8.49
CA HIS A 45 -19.40 -1.15 7.18
C HIS A 45 -18.31 -2.01 6.49
N PRO A 46 -17.89 -3.13 7.09
CA PRO A 46 -16.78 -3.94 6.57
C PRO A 46 -17.11 -4.57 5.20
N GLU A 47 -18.38 -4.73 4.88
CA GLU A 47 -18.88 -5.26 3.60
C GLU A 47 -19.00 -4.20 2.50
N ALA A 48 -18.82 -2.92 2.83
CA ALA A 48 -19.01 -1.85 1.86
C ALA A 48 -17.79 -1.64 0.97
N VAL A 49 -18.05 -1.29 -0.29
CA VAL A 49 -17.02 -0.81 -1.23
C VAL A 49 -17.05 0.72 -1.23
N PHE A 50 -15.92 1.33 -0.91
CA PHE A 50 -15.75 2.78 -0.93
C PHE A 50 -15.07 3.18 -2.24
N ILE A 51 -15.68 4.10 -2.97
CA ILE A 51 -15.15 4.63 -4.22
C ILE A 51 -14.79 6.09 -4.02
N ASN A 52 -13.50 6.41 -4.19
CA ASN A 52 -13.01 7.78 -4.19
C ASN A 52 -12.86 8.27 -5.63
N LEU A 53 -13.59 9.32 -5.97
CA LEU A 53 -13.45 10.00 -7.26
C LEU A 53 -12.41 11.11 -7.11
N THR A 54 -11.36 11.03 -7.91
CA THR A 54 -10.26 12.00 -7.90
C THR A 54 -10.40 13.01 -9.04
N SER A 55 -9.75 14.16 -8.89
CA SER A 55 -9.62 15.17 -9.95
C SER A 55 -8.42 14.95 -10.85
N VAL A 56 -7.70 13.84 -10.69
CA VAL A 56 -6.54 13.50 -11.53
C VAL A 56 -7.00 13.30 -12.96
N LYS A 57 -6.54 14.15 -13.88
CA LYS A 57 -6.90 14.11 -15.30
C LYS A 57 -5.82 13.43 -16.13
N GLU A 58 -4.56 13.67 -15.79
CA GLU A 58 -3.41 13.21 -16.56
C GLU A 58 -2.61 12.15 -15.80
N LYS A 59 -2.26 11.05 -16.46
CA LYS A 59 -1.43 9.97 -15.88
C LYS A 59 -0.07 10.48 -15.40
N THR A 60 0.44 11.50 -16.06
CA THR A 60 1.76 12.08 -15.81
C THR A 60 1.78 13.14 -14.72
N ASP A 61 0.61 13.55 -14.21
CA ASP A 61 0.53 14.49 -13.08
C ASP A 61 0.83 13.81 -11.75
N SER A 62 2.13 13.70 -11.47
CA SER A 62 2.65 13.08 -10.25
C SER A 62 2.12 13.74 -8.99
N LYS A 63 2.03 15.08 -8.99
CA LYS A 63 1.53 15.82 -7.82
C LYS A 63 0.06 15.54 -7.54
N ALA A 64 -0.78 15.58 -8.56
CA ALA A 64 -2.21 15.30 -8.40
C ALA A 64 -2.46 13.87 -7.92
N LYS A 65 -1.69 12.88 -8.40
CA LYS A 65 -1.77 11.48 -7.94
C LYS A 65 -1.34 11.33 -6.49
N TYR A 66 -0.23 11.95 -6.11
CA TYR A 66 0.25 11.98 -4.74
C TYR A 66 -0.79 12.60 -3.79
N ASP A 67 -1.28 13.80 -4.11
CA ASP A 67 -2.23 14.54 -3.28
C ASP A 67 -3.56 13.76 -3.11
N ALA A 68 -4.05 13.14 -4.18
CA ALA A 68 -5.25 12.31 -4.13
C ALA A 68 -5.07 11.10 -3.21
N ALA A 69 -3.91 10.45 -3.28
CA ALA A 69 -3.60 9.30 -2.44
C ALA A 69 -3.38 9.69 -0.97
N PHE A 70 -2.66 10.78 -0.72
CA PHE A 70 -2.48 11.33 0.63
C PHE A 70 -3.80 11.68 1.28
N LYS A 71 -4.69 12.36 0.54
CA LYS A 71 -6.03 12.69 1.00
C LYS A 71 -6.83 11.43 1.33
N LEU A 72 -6.82 10.43 0.44
CA LEU A 72 -7.51 9.16 0.66
C LEU A 72 -7.06 8.49 1.97
N ALA A 73 -5.75 8.37 2.20
CA ALA A 73 -5.22 7.81 3.44
C ALA A 73 -5.63 8.64 4.67
N SER A 74 -5.62 9.96 4.53
CA SER A 74 -6.02 10.86 5.61
C SER A 74 -7.49 10.73 6.01
N GLU A 75 -8.35 10.39 5.07
CA GLU A 75 -9.78 10.12 5.28
C GLU A 75 -10.03 8.71 5.81
N MET A 76 -9.24 7.72 5.36
CA MET A 76 -9.41 6.33 5.79
C MET A 76 -8.92 6.05 7.20
N PHE A 77 -7.92 6.79 7.68
CA PHE A 77 -7.31 6.56 8.99
C PHE A 77 -7.48 7.76 9.91
N VAL A 78 -7.72 7.48 11.17
CA VAL A 78 -7.86 8.48 12.24
C VAL A 78 -6.83 8.25 13.33
N LYS A 79 -6.40 9.33 13.99
CA LYS A 79 -5.63 9.24 15.25
C LYS A 79 -6.57 8.84 16.38
N THR A 80 -6.08 8.01 17.27
CA THR A 80 -6.84 7.56 18.44
C THR A 80 -6.08 7.87 19.73
N LYS A 81 -6.80 7.84 20.86
CA LYS A 81 -6.19 7.93 22.19
C LYS A 81 -5.41 6.65 22.50
N LYS A 82 -4.47 6.74 23.44
CA LYS A 82 -3.75 5.59 24.00
C LYS A 82 -4.71 4.44 24.36
N GLY A 83 -4.34 3.22 23.96
CA GLY A 83 -5.13 2.02 24.23
C GLY A 83 -6.40 1.87 23.37
N LYS A 84 -6.60 2.75 22.39
CA LYS A 84 -7.66 2.65 21.37
C LYS A 84 -7.05 2.43 19.99
N GLY A 85 -7.63 1.48 19.23
CA GLY A 85 -7.10 1.12 17.91
C GLY A 85 -5.74 0.42 17.96
N TYR A 86 -4.93 0.61 16.95
CA TYR A 86 -3.58 0.06 16.84
C TYR A 86 -2.56 1.02 17.45
N PRO A 87 -1.55 0.54 18.18
CA PRO A 87 -0.49 1.38 18.73
C PRO A 87 0.37 1.99 17.60
N LEU A 88 1.02 3.13 17.86
CA LEU A 88 1.91 3.79 16.89
C LEU A 88 3.20 3.00 16.59
N SER A 89 3.51 1.98 17.39
CA SER A 89 4.58 1.00 17.14
C SER A 89 4.19 -0.07 16.12
N THR A 90 2.95 -0.07 15.63
CA THR A 90 2.50 -1.03 14.60
C THR A 90 3.30 -0.81 13.32
N LYS A 91 3.85 -1.88 12.78
CA LYS A 91 4.53 -1.90 11.47
C LYS A 91 3.51 -1.82 10.35
N ILE A 92 3.67 -0.88 9.46
CA ILE A 92 2.86 -0.78 8.25
C ILE A 92 3.52 -1.57 7.14
N THR A 93 2.84 -2.60 6.69
CA THR A 93 3.31 -3.42 5.57
C THR A 93 2.49 -3.12 4.33
N CYS A 94 3.14 -2.83 3.22
CA CYS A 94 2.48 -2.50 1.97
C CYS A 94 2.82 -3.53 0.89
N LYS A 95 1.78 -4.08 0.26
CA LYS A 95 1.90 -4.91 -0.94
C LYS A 95 1.44 -4.12 -2.15
N PRO A 96 2.34 -3.49 -2.90
CA PRO A 96 2.02 -2.91 -4.21
C PRO A 96 1.83 -4.01 -5.26
N ASN A 97 1.42 -3.65 -6.46
CA ASN A 97 1.39 -4.54 -7.61
C ASN A 97 2.46 -4.10 -8.64
N TRP A 98 3.68 -4.59 -8.48
CA TRP A 98 4.83 -4.28 -9.36
C TRP A 98 5.30 -5.50 -10.15
N THR A 99 4.37 -6.31 -10.62
CA THR A 99 4.61 -7.67 -11.15
C THR A 99 5.29 -7.73 -12.51
N ALA A 100 5.19 -6.69 -13.32
CA ALA A 100 5.86 -6.64 -14.60
C ALA A 100 6.14 -5.19 -14.95
N SER A 101 7.34 -4.90 -15.26
CA SER A 101 7.72 -3.59 -15.73
C SER A 101 8.43 -3.72 -17.07
N ARG A 102 7.93 -3.05 -18.07
CA ARG A 102 8.67 -2.80 -19.28
C ARG A 102 9.67 -1.68 -19.00
N ILE A 103 10.90 -1.89 -19.39
CA ILE A 103 11.87 -0.80 -19.47
C ILE A 103 11.70 -0.21 -20.86
N ASP A 104 10.78 0.73 -21.00
CA ASP A 104 10.66 1.51 -22.20
C ASP A 104 11.13 2.94 -21.92
N LYS A 105 12.34 3.24 -22.36
CA LYS A 105 12.93 4.58 -22.22
C LYS A 105 12.23 5.65 -23.07
N LYS A 106 11.46 5.22 -24.07
CA LYS A 106 10.75 6.12 -25.00
C LYS A 106 9.35 6.49 -24.49
N ASP A 107 8.75 5.63 -23.66
CA ASP A 107 7.43 5.86 -23.08
C ASP A 107 7.47 5.71 -21.55
N PRO A 108 7.65 6.80 -20.81
CA PRO A 108 7.65 6.77 -19.36
C PRO A 108 6.29 6.35 -18.76
N THR A 109 5.24 6.33 -19.58
CA THR A 109 3.90 5.92 -19.13
C THR A 109 3.61 4.44 -19.38
N ALA A 110 4.53 3.70 -20.01
CA ALA A 110 4.33 2.30 -20.43
C ALA A 110 3.91 1.37 -19.29
N ASN A 111 4.37 1.64 -18.07
CA ASN A 111 4.06 0.82 -16.88
C ASN A 111 2.85 1.31 -16.08
N MET A 112 2.32 2.49 -16.37
CA MET A 112 1.21 3.09 -15.59
C MET A 112 -0.09 2.30 -15.69
N GLY A 113 -0.28 1.52 -16.76
CA GLY A 113 -1.40 0.59 -16.89
C GLY A 113 -1.16 -0.78 -16.24
N ILE A 114 0.09 -1.12 -15.92
CA ILE A 114 0.52 -2.46 -15.50
C ILE A 114 0.77 -2.54 -14.00
N THR A 115 1.47 -1.54 -13.45
CA THR A 115 1.89 -1.52 -12.05
C THR A 115 1.10 -0.51 -11.24
N THR A 116 1.05 -0.71 -9.92
CA THR A 116 0.55 0.33 -9.02
C THR A 116 1.43 1.56 -9.14
N ASP A 117 0.79 2.72 -9.31
CA ASP A 117 1.46 3.98 -9.52
C ASP A 117 2.31 4.38 -8.30
N ILE A 118 3.53 4.82 -8.58
CA ILE A 118 4.51 5.14 -7.54
C ILE A 118 4.10 6.38 -6.72
N ASP A 119 3.60 7.42 -7.40
CA ASP A 119 3.19 8.66 -6.73
C ASP A 119 1.98 8.40 -5.84
N PHE A 120 1.09 7.51 -6.28
CA PHE A 120 -0.05 7.08 -5.47
C PHE A 120 0.41 6.33 -4.21
N ILE A 121 1.36 5.38 -4.33
CA ILE A 121 1.89 4.64 -3.18
C ILE A 121 2.55 5.61 -2.20
N GLU A 122 3.40 6.50 -2.70
CA GLU A 122 4.12 7.47 -1.89
C GLU A 122 3.16 8.39 -1.13
N GLY A 123 2.20 8.97 -1.83
CA GLY A 123 1.18 9.82 -1.23
C GLY A 123 0.35 9.09 -0.17
N TYR A 124 -0.09 7.87 -0.47
CA TYR A 124 -0.88 7.07 0.45
C TYR A 124 -0.12 6.72 1.73
N LEU A 125 1.11 6.21 1.60
CA LEU A 125 1.91 5.83 2.76
C LEU A 125 2.33 7.05 3.59
N ASN A 126 2.60 8.20 2.96
CA ASN A 126 2.86 9.45 3.67
C ASN A 126 1.62 9.97 4.39
N GLY A 127 0.42 9.78 3.84
CA GLY A 127 -0.84 10.08 4.53
C GLY A 127 -1.04 9.22 5.78
N VAL A 128 -0.66 7.93 5.71
CA VAL A 128 -0.64 7.04 6.89
C VAL A 128 0.44 7.47 7.88
N LYS A 129 1.66 7.80 7.41
CA LYS A 129 2.78 8.29 8.23
C LYS A 129 2.43 9.55 9.00
N ALA A 130 1.60 10.43 8.45
CA ALA A 130 1.11 11.64 9.10
C ALA A 130 0.21 11.35 10.33
N LYS A 131 -0.24 10.11 10.51
CA LYS A 131 -0.92 9.68 11.75
C LYS A 131 0.04 9.41 12.91
N GLY A 132 1.35 9.35 12.64
CA GLY A 132 2.39 9.16 13.66
C GLY A 132 3.15 7.84 13.56
N LEU A 133 2.81 7.01 12.59
CA LEU A 133 3.51 5.74 12.34
C LEU A 133 4.90 5.98 11.75
N ARG A 134 5.85 5.08 12.03
CA ARG A 134 7.26 5.26 11.68
C ARG A 134 7.86 4.12 10.88
N GLU A 135 7.35 2.91 11.01
CA GLU A 135 7.89 1.71 10.40
C GLU A 135 7.07 1.28 9.20
N PHE A 136 7.67 1.37 8.01
CA PHE A 136 7.02 1.07 6.73
C PHE A 136 7.83 0.05 5.95
N TYR A 137 7.19 -1.03 5.55
CA TYR A 137 7.78 -2.17 4.85
C TYR A 137 7.05 -2.40 3.54
N LEU A 138 7.74 -2.28 2.42
CA LEU A 138 7.23 -2.60 1.10
C LEU A 138 7.80 -3.94 0.65
N ARG A 139 6.94 -4.84 0.25
CA ARG A 139 7.32 -6.19 -0.17
C ARG A 139 6.68 -6.53 -1.51
N GLU A 140 7.50 -7.00 -2.41
CA GLU A 140 7.07 -7.52 -3.71
C GLU A 140 8.03 -8.63 -4.16
N CYS A 141 7.50 -9.58 -4.93
CA CYS A 141 8.26 -10.67 -5.50
C CYS A 141 8.15 -10.61 -7.03
N ALA A 142 8.85 -9.68 -7.65
CA ALA A 142 8.79 -9.42 -9.08
C ALA A 142 10.11 -8.91 -9.64
N ALA A 143 10.23 -8.85 -10.97
CA ALA A 143 11.43 -8.50 -11.73
C ALA A 143 12.22 -7.33 -11.13
N PRO A 144 13.40 -7.56 -10.52
CA PRO A 144 14.11 -6.53 -9.75
C PRO A 144 14.81 -5.50 -10.64
N SER A 145 15.19 -5.87 -11.85
CA SER A 145 15.99 -5.04 -12.76
C SER A 145 15.37 -3.70 -13.15
N SER A 146 14.06 -3.59 -12.99
CA SER A 146 13.31 -2.38 -13.35
C SER A 146 12.98 -1.47 -12.16
N TRP A 147 13.31 -1.86 -10.94
CA TRP A 147 12.88 -1.12 -9.76
C TRP A 147 13.55 0.24 -9.61
N VAL A 148 14.83 0.33 -9.94
CA VAL A 148 15.56 1.61 -9.94
C VAL A 148 15.05 2.50 -11.06
N VAL A 149 14.93 1.96 -12.28
CA VAL A 149 14.50 2.71 -13.47
C VAL A 149 13.07 3.24 -13.33
N ASN A 150 12.19 2.46 -12.70
CA ASN A 150 10.81 2.88 -12.46
C ASN A 150 10.64 3.72 -11.17
N GLY A 151 11.74 4.09 -10.50
CA GLY A 151 11.71 4.99 -9.36
C GLY A 151 11.27 4.39 -8.04
N TYR A 152 11.06 3.06 -7.94
CA TYR A 152 10.60 2.42 -6.69
C TYR A 152 11.65 2.49 -5.59
N THR A 153 12.89 2.18 -5.92
CA THR A 153 14.02 2.26 -4.97
C THR A 153 14.24 3.70 -4.50
N PRO A 154 14.40 4.71 -5.38
CA PRO A 154 14.54 6.10 -4.93
C PRO A 154 13.35 6.61 -4.10
N MET A 155 12.13 6.18 -4.42
CA MET A 155 10.95 6.54 -3.63
C MET A 155 11.04 5.97 -2.20
N ALA A 156 11.40 4.71 -2.07
CA ALA A 156 11.53 4.07 -0.77
C ALA A 156 12.65 4.71 0.07
N GLU A 157 13.81 5.00 -0.54
CA GLU A 157 14.96 5.62 0.10
C GLU A 157 14.62 7.02 0.65
N ARG A 158 14.05 7.93 -0.18
CA ARG A 158 13.74 9.29 0.27
C ARG A 158 12.67 9.36 1.38
N ASN A 159 11.85 8.30 1.51
CA ASN A 159 10.82 8.22 2.55
C ASN A 159 11.22 7.37 3.76
N ASN A 160 12.40 6.74 3.72
CA ASN A 160 12.85 5.77 4.71
C ASN A 160 11.87 4.59 4.84
N PHE A 161 11.45 4.02 3.70
CA PHE A 161 10.65 2.81 3.64
C PHE A 161 11.56 1.60 3.41
N ASP A 162 11.39 0.54 4.19
CA ASP A 162 12.13 -0.71 4.01
C ASP A 162 11.57 -1.48 2.79
N LEU A 163 12.22 -1.35 1.65
CA LEU A 163 11.84 -1.98 0.40
C LEU A 163 12.68 -3.23 0.15
N LYS A 164 12.01 -4.40 0.02
CA LYS A 164 12.68 -5.64 -0.37
C LYS A 164 11.97 -6.36 -1.50
N ASN A 165 12.79 -6.83 -2.45
CA ASN A 165 12.37 -7.74 -3.52
C ASN A 165 13.00 -9.10 -3.27
N LEU A 166 12.17 -10.10 -3.00
CA LEU A 166 12.63 -11.45 -2.69
C LEU A 166 12.53 -12.41 -3.89
N SER A 167 12.25 -11.91 -5.09
CA SER A 167 12.13 -12.74 -6.30
C SER A 167 13.45 -13.37 -6.77
N THR A 168 14.58 -12.80 -6.34
CA THR A 168 15.92 -13.27 -6.73
C THR A 168 16.49 -14.34 -5.81
N LYS A 169 15.87 -14.52 -4.64
CA LYS A 169 16.33 -15.50 -3.66
C LYS A 169 15.54 -16.79 -3.74
N ASP A 170 16.21 -17.89 -3.56
CA ASP A 170 15.56 -19.17 -3.36
C ASP A 170 14.93 -19.23 -1.96
N PHE A 171 13.92 -20.05 -1.84
CA PHE A 171 13.11 -20.16 -0.63
C PHE A 171 13.93 -20.41 0.65
N TRP A 172 14.94 -21.28 0.58
CA TRP A 172 15.83 -21.62 1.71
C TRP A 172 16.87 -20.55 2.04
N GLU A 173 17.09 -19.60 1.13
CA GLU A 173 18.00 -18.49 1.34
C GLU A 173 17.35 -17.29 2.04
N LEU A 174 16.02 -17.37 2.24
CA LEU A 174 15.26 -16.25 2.79
C LEU A 174 15.39 -16.12 4.31
N GLY A 175 15.69 -17.22 5.03
CA GLY A 175 15.87 -17.18 6.48
C GLY A 175 14.74 -16.41 7.18
N ASP A 176 15.11 -15.43 7.99
CA ASP A 176 14.17 -14.59 8.75
C ASP A 176 13.36 -13.61 7.88
N GLU A 177 13.66 -13.52 6.59
CA GLU A 177 12.84 -12.73 5.64
C GLU A 177 11.52 -13.42 5.28
N ILE A 178 11.32 -14.66 5.75
CA ILE A 178 10.09 -15.41 5.54
C ILE A 178 9.50 -15.92 6.87
N ILE A 179 8.21 -15.76 7.03
CA ILE A 179 7.47 -16.24 8.20
C ILE A 179 6.52 -17.34 7.75
N PHE A 180 6.68 -18.54 8.32
CA PHE A 180 5.81 -19.68 8.03
C PHE A 180 4.54 -19.65 8.88
N LYS A 181 3.41 -19.90 8.24
CA LYS A 181 2.12 -20.13 8.90
C LYS A 181 1.54 -21.46 8.49
N LYS A 182 0.99 -22.18 9.46
CA LYS A 182 0.13 -23.34 9.17
C LYS A 182 -1.13 -22.85 8.48
N ILE A 183 -1.53 -23.56 7.44
CA ILE A 183 -2.75 -23.35 6.69
C ILE A 183 -3.45 -24.69 6.51
N ASP A 184 -4.76 -24.68 6.43
CA ASP A 184 -5.54 -25.88 6.14
C ASP A 184 -5.79 -26.02 4.64
N GLY A 185 -4.70 -25.96 3.86
CA GLY A 185 -4.75 -26.06 2.42
C GLY A 185 -4.73 -27.50 1.92
N VAL A 186 -5.29 -27.73 0.75
CA VAL A 186 -5.28 -29.05 0.11
C VAL A 186 -3.85 -29.42 -0.31
N VAL A 187 -3.13 -28.49 -0.95
CA VAL A 187 -1.77 -28.73 -1.49
C VAL A 187 -0.70 -28.42 -0.45
N PHE A 188 -0.80 -27.27 0.19
CA PHE A 188 0.17 -26.82 1.20
C PHE A 188 -0.44 -26.86 2.59
N LYS A 189 0.27 -27.48 3.53
CA LYS A 189 -0.10 -27.45 4.96
C LYS A 189 0.50 -26.26 5.71
N GLN A 190 1.45 -25.60 5.09
CA GLN A 190 2.01 -24.32 5.54
C GLN A 190 2.39 -23.46 4.34
N ALA A 191 2.36 -22.15 4.52
CA ALA A 191 2.84 -21.18 3.54
C ALA A 191 3.84 -20.24 4.18
N GLY A 192 4.86 -19.85 3.42
CA GLY A 192 5.85 -18.85 3.83
C GLY A 192 5.46 -17.49 3.27
N TYR A 193 5.44 -16.50 4.13
CA TYR A 193 5.09 -15.12 3.79
C TYR A 193 6.29 -14.20 4.00
N MET A 194 6.46 -13.22 3.14
CA MET A 194 7.53 -12.24 3.28
C MET A 194 7.40 -11.45 4.59
N ALA A 195 8.45 -11.47 5.40
CA ALA A 195 8.46 -10.72 6.65
C ALA A 195 8.46 -9.19 6.39
N PRO A 196 7.79 -8.40 7.24
CA PRO A 196 6.96 -8.79 8.38
C PRO A 196 5.46 -8.89 8.03
N MET A 197 5.08 -9.07 6.77
CA MET A 197 3.71 -8.87 6.25
C MET A 197 2.59 -9.62 6.99
N ASN A 198 2.91 -10.71 7.66
CA ASN A 198 1.94 -11.48 8.45
C ASN A 198 2.36 -11.64 9.92
N ALA A 199 3.23 -10.78 10.41
CA ALA A 199 3.58 -10.74 11.82
C ALA A 199 2.42 -10.13 12.65
N PRO A 200 2.28 -10.50 13.94
CA PRO A 200 1.14 -10.06 14.76
C PRO A 200 1.08 -8.54 14.99
N ASP A 201 2.23 -7.88 14.93
CA ASP A 201 2.42 -6.44 15.17
C ASP A 201 2.35 -5.60 13.90
N THR A 202 1.74 -6.15 12.84
CA THR A 202 1.67 -5.48 11.54
C THR A 202 0.25 -5.13 11.12
N PHE A 203 0.13 -4.07 10.32
CA PHE A 203 -1.07 -3.71 9.59
C PHE A 203 -0.78 -3.78 8.08
N LEU A 204 -1.46 -4.69 7.39
CA LEU A 204 -1.25 -4.92 5.96
C LEU A 204 -2.11 -3.98 5.11
N ILE A 205 -1.45 -3.22 4.25
CA ILE A 205 -2.07 -2.39 3.22
C ILE A 205 -1.79 -3.04 1.86
N ASN A 206 -2.84 -3.44 1.17
CA ASN A 206 -2.77 -4.06 -0.13
C ASN A 206 -3.21 -3.07 -1.21
N ILE A 207 -2.26 -2.52 -1.97
CA ILE A 207 -2.52 -1.52 -3.02
C ILE A 207 -2.39 -2.20 -4.38
N ALA A 208 -3.45 -2.88 -4.78
CA ALA A 208 -3.52 -3.58 -6.05
C ALA A 208 -3.78 -2.63 -7.23
N LYS A 209 -3.20 -2.95 -8.39
CA LYS A 209 -3.59 -2.36 -9.66
C LYS A 209 -4.77 -3.14 -10.23
N PHE A 210 -5.90 -2.48 -10.44
CA PHE A 210 -7.02 -3.08 -11.17
C PHE A 210 -6.69 -3.11 -12.67
N LYS A 211 -6.50 -4.29 -13.20
CA LYS A 211 -6.09 -4.50 -14.60
C LYS A 211 -6.49 -5.88 -15.10
N THR A 212 -6.51 -6.06 -16.42
CA THR A 212 -6.55 -7.37 -17.06
C THR A 212 -5.13 -7.95 -17.20
N HIS A 213 -5.04 -9.26 -17.20
CA HIS A 213 -3.81 -10.03 -17.36
C HIS A 213 -4.12 -11.33 -18.07
N GLN A 214 -3.12 -12.02 -18.63
CA GLN A 214 -3.31 -13.34 -19.26
C GLN A 214 -4.04 -14.35 -18.36
N MET A 215 -3.90 -14.20 -17.04
CA MET A 215 -4.57 -15.01 -16.01
C MET A 215 -5.88 -14.37 -15.52
N GLY A 216 -6.53 -13.53 -16.32
CA GLY A 216 -7.78 -12.86 -15.98
C GLY A 216 -7.58 -11.51 -15.30
N ILE A 217 -8.56 -11.12 -14.45
CA ILE A 217 -8.56 -9.82 -13.78
C ILE A 217 -7.59 -9.85 -12.59
N THR A 218 -6.74 -8.85 -12.50
CA THR A 218 -5.94 -8.59 -11.30
C THR A 218 -6.68 -7.57 -10.43
N GLY A 219 -6.88 -7.95 -9.19
CA GLY A 219 -7.43 -7.11 -8.14
C GLY A 219 -6.75 -7.46 -6.82
N THR A 220 -7.39 -7.09 -5.72
CA THR A 220 -6.82 -7.18 -4.38
C THR A 220 -6.41 -8.60 -3.98
N ILE A 221 -7.28 -9.58 -4.19
CA ILE A 221 -7.02 -10.98 -3.79
C ILE A 221 -5.83 -11.56 -4.58
N LYS A 222 -5.82 -11.40 -5.90
CA LYS A 222 -4.71 -11.89 -6.72
C LYS A 222 -3.38 -11.21 -6.40
N ASN A 223 -3.41 -9.93 -6.02
CA ASN A 223 -2.21 -9.21 -5.64
C ASN A 223 -1.56 -9.78 -4.37
N LEU A 224 -2.35 -10.28 -3.43
CA LEU A 224 -1.85 -10.90 -2.20
C LEU A 224 -1.02 -12.18 -2.44
N GLN A 225 -1.17 -12.82 -3.58
CA GLN A 225 -0.34 -13.96 -3.94
C GLN A 225 1.16 -13.59 -3.97
N GLY A 226 1.51 -12.35 -4.31
CA GLY A 226 2.88 -11.84 -4.31
C GLY A 226 3.48 -11.57 -2.93
N ILE A 227 2.83 -11.89 -1.82
CA ILE A 227 3.43 -11.82 -0.47
C ILE A 227 3.99 -13.16 -0.01
N THR A 228 3.79 -14.23 -0.76
CA THR A 228 4.35 -15.53 -0.47
C THR A 228 5.75 -15.67 -1.08
N GLY A 229 6.60 -16.51 -0.48
CA GLY A 229 7.92 -16.79 -1.05
C GLY A 229 7.82 -17.47 -2.43
N LYS A 230 8.87 -17.34 -3.24
CA LYS A 230 8.93 -17.79 -4.65
C LYS A 230 8.41 -19.22 -4.86
N LYS A 231 8.71 -20.14 -3.95
CA LYS A 231 8.23 -21.54 -4.01
C LYS A 231 6.70 -21.65 -4.10
N PHE A 232 5.97 -20.75 -3.45
CA PHE A 232 4.51 -20.75 -3.43
C PHE A 232 3.90 -20.01 -4.63
N HIS A 233 4.73 -19.37 -5.46
CA HIS A 233 4.31 -18.72 -6.71
C HIS A 233 4.24 -19.70 -7.90
N GLN A 234 4.72 -20.92 -7.75
CA GLN A 234 4.86 -21.87 -8.85
C GLN A 234 3.54 -22.17 -9.57
N PHE A 235 2.43 -22.04 -8.88
CA PHE A 235 1.11 -22.24 -9.46
C PHE A 235 0.58 -21.04 -10.27
N CYS A 236 1.28 -19.91 -10.27
CA CYS A 236 0.89 -18.73 -11.03
C CYS A 236 1.39 -18.73 -12.48
N GLY A 237 2.44 -19.45 -12.80
CA GLY A 237 3.18 -19.33 -14.05
C GLY A 237 3.04 -20.50 -15.01
N GLY A 238 2.19 -21.48 -14.75
CA GLY A 238 2.06 -22.66 -15.61
C GLY A 238 3.30 -23.55 -15.64
N HIS A 239 4.19 -23.40 -14.69
CA HIS A 239 5.33 -24.30 -14.48
C HIS A 239 4.91 -25.37 -13.47
N TYR A 240 4.22 -26.37 -13.98
CA TYR A 240 3.92 -27.62 -13.29
C TYR A 240 5.03 -28.63 -13.62
#